data_3a002895d1142288cfbce1b1787ea679
#
_entry.id   3a002895d1142288cfbce1b1787ea679
#
_cell.length_a   1.000
_cell.length_b   1.000
_cell.length_c   1.000
_cell.angle_alpha   90.00
_cell.angle_beta   90.00
_cell.angle_gamma   90.00
#
_symmetry.space_group_name_H-M   'P 1'
#
loop_
_entity.id
_entity.type
_entity.pdbx_description
1 polymer ?
#
loop_
_entity_poly.entity_id
_entity_poly.type
_entity_poly.pdbx_seq_one_letter_code
_entity_poly.pdbx_strand_id
1 'polypeptide(L)'
;CALMILFAGSVVFIDNATATLVLGLLGALSGVALAFVTGHGYLISSKPTWNTKKLPLAYTGTAAVAGGFLYVAIAAFAGADPAIVRALCWILLGCVAFSAVFSVAWLRHLGADRVRQNLDLCRWGIVVCGLVIPVAAAVALAIMPINAFFGVVAGFGLVAALAGGIALRVLMWVVGAGFLFFFEEAQANRSAILNV
;
A
#
# COMPACT_ATOMS: atom_id res chain seq x y z
N CYS A 1 -5.38 15.53 -6.54
CA CYS A 1 -6.45 15.54 -7.57
C CYS A 1 -6.16 16.55 -8.70
N ALA A 2 -5.91 17.87 -8.43
CA ALA A 2 -5.69 18.88 -9.47
C ALA A 2 -4.57 18.50 -10.46
N LEU A 3 -3.41 18.06 -9.98
CA LEU A 3 -2.29 17.64 -10.84
C LEU A 3 -2.64 16.46 -11.75
N MET A 4 -3.47 15.52 -11.30
CA MET A 4 -3.93 14.40 -12.13
C MET A 4 -4.88 14.87 -13.25
N ILE A 5 -5.74 15.84 -12.96
CA ILE A 5 -6.62 16.45 -13.96
C ILE A 5 -5.80 17.24 -14.98
N LEU A 6 -4.82 18.02 -14.53
CA LEU A 6 -3.92 18.76 -15.41
C LEU A 6 -3.07 17.81 -16.29
N PHE A 7 -2.59 16.70 -15.73
CA PHE A 7 -1.89 15.66 -16.47
C PHE A 7 -2.80 15.05 -17.55
N ALA A 8 -4.00 14.60 -17.16
CA ALA A 8 -4.95 14.05 -18.11
C ALA A 8 -5.32 15.06 -19.21
N GLY A 9 -5.54 16.32 -18.85
CA GLY A 9 -5.78 17.40 -19.80
C GLY A 9 -4.59 17.64 -20.73
N SER A 10 -3.35 17.57 -20.24
CA SER A 10 -2.15 17.74 -21.08
C SER A 10 -2.01 16.61 -22.11
N VAL A 11 -2.37 15.37 -21.74
CA VAL A 11 -2.32 14.23 -22.66
C VAL A 11 -3.36 14.38 -23.80
N VAL A 12 -4.54 14.94 -23.47
CA VAL A 12 -5.65 14.99 -24.43
C VAL A 12 -5.63 16.26 -25.28
N PHE A 13 -5.24 17.40 -24.70
CA PHE A 13 -5.42 18.72 -25.34
C PHE A 13 -4.09 19.43 -25.70
N ILE A 14 -2.98 19.01 -25.10
CA ILE A 14 -1.68 19.66 -25.29
C ILE A 14 -0.74 18.63 -25.88
N ASP A 15 -0.54 18.66 -27.20
CA ASP A 15 0.42 17.79 -27.90
C ASP A 15 1.87 18.26 -27.64
N ASN A 16 2.29 18.23 -26.36
CA ASN A 16 3.61 18.63 -25.90
C ASN A 16 4.19 17.59 -24.94
N ALA A 17 5.07 16.75 -25.45
CA ALA A 17 5.69 15.65 -24.70
C ALA A 17 6.40 16.13 -23.41
N THR A 18 7.03 17.32 -23.44
CA THR A 18 7.73 17.86 -22.26
C THR A 18 6.75 18.26 -21.16
N ALA A 19 5.64 18.94 -21.51
CA ALA A 19 4.62 19.33 -20.54
C ALA A 19 3.96 18.09 -19.93
N THR A 20 3.64 17.09 -20.74
CA THR A 20 3.07 15.81 -20.30
C THR A 20 4.03 15.07 -19.35
N LEU A 21 5.33 15.02 -19.67
CA LEU A 21 6.33 14.40 -18.80
C LEU A 21 6.43 15.11 -17.44
N VAL A 22 6.53 16.44 -17.44
CA VAL A 22 6.65 17.24 -16.21
C VAL A 22 5.43 17.07 -15.32
N LEU A 23 4.22 17.18 -15.89
CA LEU A 23 2.98 17.00 -15.13
C LEU A 23 2.81 15.56 -14.62
N GLY A 24 3.23 14.57 -15.40
CA GLY A 24 3.25 13.15 -14.99
C GLY A 24 4.19 12.91 -13.81
N LEU A 25 5.41 13.47 -13.85
CA LEU A 25 6.37 13.36 -12.74
C LEU A 25 5.86 14.04 -11.47
N LEU A 26 5.31 15.25 -11.59
CA LEU A 26 4.72 15.97 -10.45
C LEU A 26 3.53 15.21 -9.87
N GLY A 27 2.69 14.62 -10.73
CA GLY A 27 1.57 13.76 -10.31
C GLY A 27 2.05 12.52 -9.55
N ALA A 28 3.07 11.83 -10.06
CA ALA A 28 3.66 10.66 -9.42
C ALA A 28 4.28 11.00 -8.06
N LEU A 29 5.07 12.06 -7.97
CA LEU A 29 5.66 12.55 -6.71
C LEU A 29 4.59 12.92 -5.69
N SER A 30 3.52 13.58 -6.13
CA SER A 30 2.39 13.95 -5.27
C SER A 30 1.66 12.71 -4.74
N GLY A 31 1.51 11.67 -5.56
CA GLY A 31 0.92 10.39 -5.15
C GLY A 31 1.74 9.68 -4.08
N VAL A 32 3.05 9.61 -4.26
CA VAL A 32 3.98 9.04 -3.27
C VAL A 32 3.96 9.86 -1.98
N ALA A 33 4.02 11.18 -2.08
CA ALA A 33 3.95 12.09 -0.94
C ALA A 33 2.63 11.91 -0.17
N LEU A 34 1.49 11.80 -0.86
CA LEU A 34 0.19 11.57 -0.24
C LEU A 34 0.16 10.26 0.55
N ALA A 35 0.67 9.16 -0.04
CA ALA A 35 0.73 7.87 0.63
C ALA A 35 1.61 7.93 1.89
N PHE A 36 2.76 8.60 1.81
CA PHE A 36 3.67 8.79 2.93
C PHE A 36 3.05 9.65 4.04
N VAL A 37 2.48 10.80 3.69
CA VAL A 37 1.83 11.73 4.64
C VAL A 37 0.64 11.08 5.32
N THR A 38 -0.15 10.27 4.59
CA THR A 38 -1.25 9.50 5.18
C THR A 38 -0.73 8.57 6.28
N GLY A 39 0.35 7.82 6.02
CA GLY A 39 0.98 6.98 7.02
C GLY A 39 1.64 7.79 8.16
N HIS A 40 2.22 8.95 7.85
CA HIS A 40 2.84 9.84 8.84
C HIS A 40 1.82 10.45 9.80
N GLY A 41 0.60 10.72 9.36
CA GLY A 41 -0.48 11.24 10.21
C GLY A 41 -0.84 10.32 11.38
N TYR A 42 -0.44 9.04 11.33
CA TYR A 42 -0.63 8.09 12.43
C TYR A 42 0.55 8.01 13.41
N LEU A 43 1.60 8.84 13.26
CA LEU A 43 2.70 8.89 14.20
C LEU A 43 2.28 9.67 15.46
N ILE A 44 1.67 8.97 16.41
CA ILE A 44 1.18 9.53 17.66
C ILE A 44 2.01 8.99 18.82
N SER A 45 2.65 9.86 19.58
CA SER A 45 3.56 9.50 20.69
C SER A 45 2.88 8.68 21.79
N SER A 46 1.59 8.91 22.02
CA SER A 46 0.78 8.14 22.99
C SER A 46 0.48 6.70 22.55
N LYS A 47 0.74 6.33 21.29
CA LYS A 47 0.51 4.98 20.76
C LYS A 47 1.80 4.38 20.22
N PRO A 48 2.58 3.67 21.03
CA PRO A 48 3.90 3.11 20.62
C PRO A 48 3.84 2.24 19.37
N THR A 49 2.73 1.52 19.15
CA THR A 49 2.50 0.68 17.98
C THR A 49 2.40 1.44 16.66
N TRP A 50 1.96 2.69 16.73
CA TRP A 50 1.83 3.58 15.59
C TRP A 50 3.06 4.49 15.44
N ASN A 51 3.71 4.85 16.54
CA ASN A 51 4.83 5.78 16.56
C ASN A 51 6.13 5.13 16.04
N THR A 52 6.11 4.73 14.79
CA THR A 52 7.27 4.16 14.12
C THR A 52 7.36 4.59 12.65
N LYS A 53 8.55 5.03 12.22
CA LYS A 53 8.80 5.40 10.80
C LYS A 53 8.54 4.25 9.82
N LYS A 54 8.44 3.00 10.30
CA LYS A 54 8.14 1.83 9.48
C LYS A 54 6.71 1.86 8.94
N LEU A 55 5.76 2.45 9.68
CA LEU A 55 4.36 2.52 9.29
C LEU A 55 4.13 3.38 8.04
N PRO A 56 4.59 4.66 7.95
CA PRO A 56 4.49 5.45 6.73
C PRO A 56 5.12 4.77 5.52
N LEU A 57 6.27 4.11 5.70
CA LEU A 57 6.95 3.40 4.63
C LEU A 57 6.18 2.15 4.17
N ALA A 58 5.55 1.41 5.10
CA ALA A 58 4.66 0.31 4.74
C ALA A 58 3.43 0.78 3.96
N TYR A 59 2.83 1.91 4.35
CA TYR A 59 1.72 2.54 3.61
C TYR A 59 2.13 2.94 2.19
N THR A 60 3.28 3.60 2.06
CA THR A 60 3.83 3.98 0.74
C THR A 60 4.10 2.74 -0.11
N GLY A 61 4.68 1.70 0.48
CA GLY A 61 4.95 0.44 -0.20
C GLY A 61 3.69 -0.22 -0.75
N THR A 62 2.64 -0.37 0.07
CA THR A 62 1.37 -0.97 -0.38
C THR A 62 0.68 -0.15 -1.47
N ALA A 63 0.75 1.19 -1.40
CA ALA A 63 0.22 2.07 -2.43
C ALA A 63 1.01 1.95 -3.75
N ALA A 64 2.35 1.90 -3.68
CA ALA A 64 3.21 1.73 -4.85
C ALA A 64 2.98 0.37 -5.54
N VAL A 65 2.78 -0.72 -4.78
CA VAL A 65 2.47 -2.04 -5.33
C VAL A 65 1.13 -2.05 -6.05
N ALA A 66 0.07 -1.54 -5.42
CA ALA A 66 -1.25 -1.49 -6.04
C ALA A 66 -1.24 -0.60 -7.30
N GLY A 67 -0.65 0.60 -7.22
CA GLY A 67 -0.48 1.50 -8.36
C GLY A 67 0.37 0.89 -9.47
N GLY A 68 1.43 0.17 -9.13
CA GLY A 68 2.29 -0.53 -10.08
C GLY A 68 1.56 -1.61 -10.87
N PHE A 69 0.79 -2.49 -10.20
CA PHE A 69 -0.03 -3.49 -10.87
C PHE A 69 -1.08 -2.86 -11.78
N LEU A 70 -1.77 -1.81 -11.30
CA LEU A 70 -2.74 -1.09 -12.12
C LEU A 70 -2.09 -0.51 -13.37
N TYR A 71 -0.93 0.13 -13.23
CA TYR A 71 -0.24 0.75 -14.35
C TYR A 71 0.28 -0.28 -15.36
N VAL A 72 0.85 -1.40 -14.90
CA VAL A 72 1.27 -2.52 -15.76
C VAL A 72 0.07 -3.09 -16.53
N ALA A 73 -1.08 -3.28 -15.86
CA ALA A 73 -2.29 -3.75 -16.51
C ALA A 73 -2.76 -2.77 -17.61
N ILE A 74 -2.86 -1.48 -17.29
CA ILE A 74 -3.28 -0.44 -18.26
C ILE A 74 -2.31 -0.40 -19.44
N ALA A 75 -1.00 -0.38 -19.21
CA ALA A 75 0.00 -0.34 -20.26
C ALA A 75 -0.09 -1.55 -21.20
N ALA A 76 -0.32 -2.74 -20.66
CA ALA A 76 -0.50 -3.96 -21.45
C ALA A 76 -1.78 -3.92 -22.28
N PHE A 77 -2.91 -3.49 -21.70
CA PHE A 77 -4.19 -3.37 -22.43
C PHE A 77 -4.18 -2.26 -23.47
N ALA A 78 -3.46 -1.17 -23.23
CA ALA A 78 -3.30 -0.07 -24.17
C ALA A 78 -2.35 -0.40 -25.33
N GLY A 79 -1.75 -1.58 -25.37
CA GLY A 79 -0.82 -1.99 -26.42
C GLY A 79 0.51 -1.23 -26.38
N ALA A 80 0.98 -0.83 -25.20
CA ALA A 80 2.26 -0.16 -25.05
C ALA A 80 3.40 -1.08 -25.52
N ASP A 81 4.53 -0.47 -25.90
CA ASP A 81 5.72 -1.18 -26.34
C ASP A 81 6.09 -2.27 -25.31
N PRO A 82 6.28 -3.53 -25.74
CA PRO A 82 6.67 -4.63 -24.87
C PRO A 82 7.90 -4.35 -24.00
N ALA A 83 8.87 -3.59 -24.52
CA ALA A 83 10.05 -3.20 -23.76
C ALA A 83 9.70 -2.30 -22.58
N ILE A 84 8.77 -1.35 -22.78
CA ILE A 84 8.26 -0.46 -21.72
C ILE A 84 7.51 -1.26 -20.66
N VAL A 85 6.59 -2.16 -21.10
CA VAL A 85 5.83 -3.01 -20.16
C VAL A 85 6.79 -3.86 -19.34
N ARG A 86 7.84 -4.40 -19.95
CA ARG A 86 8.85 -5.21 -19.26
C ARG A 86 9.63 -4.38 -18.23
N ALA A 87 10.03 -3.16 -18.57
CA ALA A 87 10.70 -2.25 -17.65
C ALA A 87 9.78 -1.93 -16.43
N LEU A 88 8.50 -1.70 -16.66
CA LEU A 88 7.51 -1.49 -15.60
C LEU A 88 7.37 -2.70 -14.66
N CYS A 89 7.46 -3.93 -15.19
CA CYS A 89 7.46 -5.14 -14.35
C CYS A 89 8.66 -5.21 -13.42
N TRP A 90 9.85 -4.80 -13.87
CA TRP A 90 11.03 -4.72 -13.00
C TRP A 90 10.91 -3.66 -11.92
N ILE A 91 10.34 -2.50 -12.27
CA ILE A 91 10.03 -1.44 -11.28
C ILE A 91 9.01 -1.96 -10.26
N LEU A 92 7.96 -2.66 -10.70
CA LEU A 92 6.97 -3.28 -9.84
C LEU A 92 7.60 -4.27 -8.87
N LEU A 93 8.54 -5.11 -9.30
CA LEU A 93 9.29 -6.02 -8.43
C LEU A 93 10.04 -5.25 -7.34
N GLY A 94 10.67 -4.12 -7.68
CA GLY A 94 11.30 -3.23 -6.72
C GLY A 94 10.30 -2.68 -5.68
N CYS A 95 9.12 -2.25 -6.13
CA CYS A 95 8.05 -1.77 -5.25
C CYS A 95 7.54 -2.88 -4.32
N VAL A 96 7.37 -4.11 -4.83
CA VAL A 96 6.96 -5.27 -4.03
C VAL A 96 8.01 -5.61 -2.97
N ALA A 97 9.30 -5.62 -3.34
CA ALA A 97 10.39 -5.86 -2.39
C ALA A 97 10.42 -4.78 -1.29
N PHE A 98 10.30 -3.51 -1.66
CA PHE A 98 10.19 -2.40 -0.73
C PHE A 98 9.01 -2.58 0.24
N SER A 99 7.82 -2.85 -0.30
CA SER A 99 6.61 -3.08 0.51
C SER A 99 6.78 -4.26 1.48
N ALA A 100 7.38 -5.36 1.02
CA ALA A 100 7.64 -6.54 1.83
C ALA A 100 8.55 -6.23 3.02
N VAL A 101 9.68 -5.55 2.78
CA VAL A 101 10.64 -5.17 3.82
C VAL A 101 9.97 -4.33 4.91
N PHE A 102 9.24 -3.29 4.55
CA PHE A 102 8.65 -2.37 5.54
C PHE A 102 7.40 -2.95 6.22
N SER A 103 6.59 -3.75 5.53
CA SER A 103 5.46 -4.46 6.15
C SER A 103 5.94 -5.49 7.16
N VAL A 104 6.94 -6.30 6.82
CA VAL A 104 7.55 -7.26 7.77
C VAL A 104 8.24 -6.55 8.92
N ALA A 105 8.98 -5.46 8.65
CA ALA A 105 9.63 -4.67 9.69
C ALA A 105 8.62 -4.04 10.67
N TRP A 106 7.44 -3.65 10.19
CA TRP A 106 6.37 -3.15 11.04
C TRP A 106 5.70 -4.28 11.84
N LEU A 107 5.41 -5.43 11.24
CA LEU A 107 4.88 -6.60 11.96
C LEU A 107 5.81 -7.05 13.10
N ARG A 108 7.12 -7.05 12.87
CA ARG A 108 8.13 -7.34 13.91
C ARG A 108 8.11 -6.29 15.03
N HIS A 109 7.82 -5.04 14.70
CA HIS A 109 7.71 -3.96 15.69
C HIS A 109 6.48 -4.12 16.59
N LEU A 110 5.38 -4.70 16.09
CA LEU A 110 4.18 -4.99 16.89
C LEU A 110 4.42 -5.99 18.01
N GLY A 111 5.39 -6.89 17.85
CA GLY A 111 5.70 -7.96 18.79
C GLY A 111 4.86 -9.23 18.56
N ALA A 112 5.39 -10.36 19.05
CA ALA A 112 4.82 -11.69 18.79
C ALA A 112 3.41 -11.87 19.35
N ASP A 113 3.11 -11.32 20.52
CA ASP A 113 1.83 -11.51 21.20
C ASP A 113 0.68 -10.85 20.43
N ARG A 114 0.87 -9.62 19.95
CA ARG A 114 -0.13 -8.91 19.14
C ARG A 114 -0.36 -9.55 17.78
N VAL A 115 0.70 -10.08 17.17
CA VAL A 115 0.60 -10.83 15.92
C VAL A 115 -0.16 -12.13 16.14
N ARG A 116 0.05 -12.85 17.27
CA ARG A 116 -0.68 -14.07 17.61
C ARG A 116 -2.16 -13.80 17.88
N GLN A 117 -2.51 -12.73 18.56
CA GLN A 117 -3.90 -12.32 18.80
C GLN A 117 -4.67 -12.03 17.50
N ASN A 118 -3.97 -11.64 16.43
CA ASN A 118 -4.53 -11.30 15.13
C ASN A 118 -3.97 -12.19 14.01
N LEU A 119 -3.73 -13.47 14.31
CA LEU A 119 -2.97 -14.37 13.43
C LEU A 119 -3.57 -14.49 12.04
N ASP A 120 -4.89 -14.62 11.93
CA ASP A 120 -5.56 -14.79 10.62
C ASP A 120 -5.41 -13.54 9.75
N LEU A 121 -5.59 -12.37 10.32
CA LEU A 121 -5.42 -11.11 9.61
C LEU A 121 -3.95 -10.89 9.17
N CYS A 122 -2.99 -11.24 10.03
CA CYS A 122 -1.58 -11.17 9.71
C CYS A 122 -1.20 -12.19 8.63
N ARG A 123 -1.61 -13.47 8.80
CA ARG A 123 -1.24 -14.56 7.91
C ARG A 123 -1.90 -14.45 6.54
N TRP A 124 -3.23 -14.38 6.51
CA TRP A 124 -3.98 -14.39 5.26
C TRP A 124 -4.06 -13.01 4.62
N GLY A 125 -4.34 -11.97 5.40
CA GLY A 125 -4.45 -10.63 4.88
C GLY A 125 -3.10 -10.03 4.47
N ILE A 126 -2.17 -9.89 5.40
CA ILE A 126 -0.92 -9.17 5.13
C ILE A 126 0.10 -10.07 4.43
N VAL A 127 0.36 -11.28 4.95
CA VAL A 127 1.41 -12.13 4.39
C VAL A 127 0.97 -12.75 3.08
N VAL A 128 -0.17 -13.43 3.02
CA VAL A 128 -0.60 -14.12 1.78
C VAL A 128 -1.06 -13.11 0.74
N CYS A 129 -2.08 -12.30 1.03
CA CYS A 129 -2.62 -11.36 0.04
C CYS A 129 -1.71 -10.14 -0.19
N GLY A 130 -1.05 -9.63 0.84
CA GLY A 130 -0.22 -8.42 0.74
C GLY A 130 1.21 -8.64 0.28
N LEU A 131 1.77 -9.86 0.44
CA LEU A 131 3.16 -10.15 0.08
C LEU A 131 3.28 -11.34 -0.89
N VAL A 132 2.84 -12.55 -0.51
CA VAL A 132 3.12 -13.77 -1.30
C VAL A 132 2.50 -13.69 -2.69
N ILE A 133 1.22 -13.38 -2.79
CA ILE A 133 0.53 -13.30 -4.08
C ILE A 133 1.09 -12.15 -4.95
N PRO A 134 1.27 -10.90 -4.46
CA PRO A 134 1.90 -9.84 -5.23
C PRO A 134 3.33 -10.17 -5.70
N VAL A 135 4.15 -10.81 -4.85
CA VAL A 135 5.50 -11.26 -5.26
C VAL A 135 5.40 -12.28 -6.40
N ALA A 136 4.58 -13.32 -6.24
CA ALA A 136 4.41 -14.35 -7.26
C ALA A 136 3.88 -13.77 -8.57
N ALA A 137 2.88 -12.88 -8.51
CA ALA A 137 2.33 -12.22 -9.69
C ALA A 137 3.36 -11.32 -10.38
N ALA A 138 4.12 -10.51 -9.61
CA ALA A 138 5.14 -9.64 -10.18
C ALA A 138 6.29 -10.41 -10.83
N VAL A 139 6.74 -11.52 -10.22
CA VAL A 139 7.73 -12.43 -10.82
C VAL A 139 7.17 -13.04 -12.09
N ALA A 140 5.93 -13.56 -12.07
CA ALA A 140 5.29 -14.11 -13.24
C ALA A 140 5.23 -13.09 -14.39
N LEU A 141 4.79 -11.85 -14.13
CA LEU A 141 4.73 -10.77 -15.11
C LEU A 141 6.11 -10.40 -15.67
N ALA A 142 7.17 -10.52 -14.88
CA ALA A 142 8.53 -10.21 -15.33
C ALA A 142 9.07 -11.23 -16.35
N ILE A 143 8.59 -12.48 -16.34
CA ILE A 143 9.13 -13.58 -17.16
C ILE A 143 8.18 -14.06 -18.27
N MET A 144 6.84 -13.95 -18.07
CA MET A 144 5.86 -14.48 -19.03
C MET A 144 5.75 -13.60 -20.28
N PRO A 145 5.28 -14.16 -21.42
CA PRO A 145 4.99 -13.38 -22.62
C PRO A 145 3.79 -12.43 -22.39
N ILE A 146 3.84 -11.25 -23.04
CA ILE A 146 2.76 -10.26 -22.97
C ILE A 146 1.63 -10.73 -23.89
N ASN A 147 0.59 -11.30 -23.33
CA ASN A 147 -0.60 -11.80 -24.00
C ASN A 147 -1.86 -11.46 -23.18
N ALA A 148 -3.02 -11.92 -23.59
CA ALA A 148 -4.27 -11.67 -22.87
C ALA A 148 -4.24 -12.14 -21.40
N PHE A 149 -3.54 -13.25 -21.12
CA PHE A 149 -3.40 -13.79 -19.76
C PHE A 149 -2.52 -12.92 -18.88
N PHE A 150 -1.60 -12.16 -19.46
CA PHE A 150 -0.77 -11.19 -18.73
C PHE A 150 -1.60 -10.15 -17.97
N GLY A 151 -2.64 -9.60 -18.62
CA GLY A 151 -3.56 -8.66 -17.99
C GLY A 151 -4.35 -9.28 -16.82
N VAL A 152 -4.73 -10.57 -16.94
CA VAL A 152 -5.41 -11.31 -15.87
C VAL A 152 -4.49 -11.48 -14.66
N VAL A 153 -3.24 -11.82 -14.84
CA VAL A 153 -2.25 -11.95 -13.76
C VAL A 153 -2.01 -10.60 -13.08
N ALA A 154 -1.90 -9.52 -13.86
CA ALA A 154 -1.76 -8.17 -13.32
C ALA A 154 -2.98 -7.74 -12.51
N GLY A 155 -4.19 -8.02 -13.00
CA GLY A 155 -5.45 -7.76 -12.29
C GLY A 155 -5.57 -8.55 -10.99
N PHE A 156 -5.20 -9.82 -10.99
CA PHE A 156 -5.18 -10.66 -9.79
C PHE A 156 -4.16 -10.14 -8.76
N GLY A 157 -2.96 -9.76 -9.20
CA GLY A 157 -1.95 -9.12 -8.36
C GLY A 157 -2.43 -7.82 -7.73
N LEU A 158 -3.16 -6.99 -8.50
CA LEU A 158 -3.80 -5.76 -8.02
C LEU A 158 -4.80 -6.03 -6.91
N VAL A 159 -5.74 -6.96 -7.14
CA VAL A 159 -6.78 -7.30 -6.14
C VAL A 159 -6.13 -7.81 -4.86
N ALA A 160 -5.14 -8.68 -4.97
CA ALA A 160 -4.41 -9.19 -3.82
C ALA A 160 -3.66 -8.07 -3.06
N ALA A 161 -2.97 -7.17 -3.78
CA ALA A 161 -2.28 -6.03 -3.18
C ALA A 161 -3.24 -5.09 -2.45
N LEU A 162 -4.41 -4.82 -3.01
CA LEU A 162 -5.45 -4.02 -2.35
C LEU A 162 -5.96 -4.70 -1.08
N ALA A 163 -6.26 -6.00 -1.14
CA ALA A 163 -6.70 -6.77 0.02
C ALA A 163 -5.64 -6.75 1.13
N GLY A 164 -4.35 -6.94 0.78
CA GLY A 164 -3.24 -6.85 1.71
C GLY A 164 -3.09 -5.46 2.33
N GLY A 165 -3.24 -4.41 1.53
CA GLY A 165 -3.22 -3.02 1.99
C GLY A 165 -4.38 -2.69 2.94
N ILE A 166 -5.57 -3.21 2.68
CA ILE A 166 -6.74 -3.10 3.58
C ILE A 166 -6.46 -3.84 4.89
N ALA A 167 -5.98 -5.09 4.81
CA ALA A 167 -5.65 -5.89 5.99
C ALA A 167 -4.62 -5.20 6.90
N LEU A 168 -3.59 -4.57 6.32
CA LEU A 168 -2.60 -3.80 7.07
C LEU A 168 -3.24 -2.62 7.81
N ARG A 169 -4.17 -1.90 7.17
CA ARG A 169 -4.90 -0.80 7.79
C ARG A 169 -5.83 -1.27 8.91
N VAL A 170 -6.57 -2.36 8.65
CA VAL A 170 -7.45 -2.97 9.67
C VAL A 170 -6.63 -3.43 10.88
N LEU A 171 -5.50 -4.12 10.65
CA LEU A 171 -4.62 -4.54 11.75
C LEU A 171 -4.11 -3.34 12.55
N MET A 172 -3.70 -2.28 11.87
CA MET A 172 -3.27 -1.04 12.55
C MET A 172 -4.36 -0.50 13.48
N TRP A 173 -5.61 -0.45 13.02
CA TRP A 173 -6.74 0.02 13.84
C TRP A 173 -7.03 -0.92 15.01
N VAL A 174 -7.09 -2.24 14.77
CA VAL A 174 -7.35 -3.25 15.80
C VAL A 174 -6.30 -3.19 16.91
N VAL A 175 -5.02 -3.13 16.53
CA VAL A 175 -3.91 -3.04 17.50
C VAL A 175 -3.86 -1.68 18.20
N GLY A 176 -4.36 -0.63 17.55
CA GLY A 176 -4.48 0.72 18.14
C GLY A 176 -5.70 0.90 19.05
N ALA A 177 -6.75 0.08 18.89
CA ALA A 177 -8.01 0.19 19.63
C ALA A 177 -7.88 -0.10 21.14
N GLY A 178 -6.78 -0.69 21.60
CA GLY A 178 -6.50 -0.89 23.02
C GLY A 178 -6.60 0.37 23.88
N PHE A 179 -6.68 1.56 23.27
CA PHE A 179 -6.96 2.82 23.96
C PHE A 179 -8.44 2.97 24.38
N LEU A 180 -9.37 2.37 23.65
CA LEU A 180 -10.79 2.41 23.99
C LEU A 180 -11.09 1.61 25.26
N PHE A 181 -10.43 0.44 25.45
CA PHE A 181 -10.55 -0.34 26.68
C PHE A 181 -10.04 0.42 27.91
N PHE A 182 -8.91 1.10 27.81
CA PHE A 182 -8.41 1.96 28.91
C PHE A 182 -9.33 3.14 29.21
N PHE A 183 -10.02 3.68 28.21
CA PHE A 183 -10.95 4.78 28.42
C PHE A 183 -12.22 4.30 29.10
N GLU A 184 -12.75 3.13 28.75
CA GLU A 184 -13.90 2.52 29.42
C GLU A 184 -13.58 2.09 30.86
N GLU A 185 -12.40 1.49 31.10
CA GLU A 185 -11.92 1.17 32.47
C GLU A 185 -11.68 2.45 33.29
N ALA A 186 -11.08 3.48 32.69
CA ALA A 186 -10.88 4.76 33.38
C ALA A 186 -12.23 5.44 33.71
N GLN A 187 -13.21 5.33 32.83
CA GLN A 187 -14.56 5.86 33.05
C GLN A 187 -15.33 5.03 34.10
N ALA A 188 -15.19 3.69 34.09
CA ALA A 188 -15.76 2.82 35.10
C ALA A 188 -15.15 3.08 36.48
N ASN A 189 -13.82 3.23 36.57
CA ASN A 189 -13.13 3.59 37.81
C ASN A 189 -13.52 4.99 38.33
N ARG A 190 -13.70 5.96 37.42
CA ARG A 190 -14.17 7.30 37.80
C ARG A 190 -15.59 7.28 38.35
N SER A 191 -16.49 6.49 37.75
CA SER A 191 -17.86 6.35 38.26
C SER A 191 -17.91 5.63 39.61
N ALA A 192 -17.02 4.65 39.84
CA ALA A 192 -16.89 3.96 41.13
C ALA A 192 -16.38 4.87 42.24
N ILE A 193 -15.45 5.79 41.92
CA ILE A 193 -14.91 6.76 42.88
C ILE A 193 -15.93 7.88 43.22
N LEU A 194 -16.78 8.27 42.28
CA LEU A 194 -17.77 9.32 42.46
C LEU A 194 -19.05 8.84 43.17
N ASN A 195 -19.25 7.54 43.30
CA ASN A 195 -20.39 6.91 43.98
C ASN A 195 -20.06 6.46 45.42
N VAL A 196 -18.91 6.85 45.96
CA VAL A 196 -18.51 6.73 47.37
C VAL A 196 -18.62 8.05 48.06
#